data_62890304b369ed1fce64ead5fdeeea58
#
_entry.id   62890304b369ed1fce64ead5fdeeea58
#
_cell.length_a   1.000
_cell.length_b   1.000
_cell.length_c   1.000
_cell.angle_alpha   90.00
_cell.angle_beta   90.00
_cell.angle_gamma   90.00
#
_symmetry.space_group_name_H-M   'P 1'
#
loop_
_entity.id
_entity.type
_entity.pdbx_description
1 polymer ?
#
loop_
_entity_poly.entity_id
_entity_poly.type
_entity_poly.pdbx_seq_one_letter_code
_entity_poly.pdbx_strand_id
1 'polypeptide(L)'
;RQRQMCIRDSTWTEAFLDILHQIRDNKALVLNVYRSVGREQVEQYLYKLLDPMLKEFADRECRDITVQDDDKQFVVDFYKYALVGVVLEWIRRDMKTEPAVMVERMGRMLQGDLRRALCRLASNKIHLEQDG
;
A
#
# COMPACT_ATOMS: atom_id res chain seq x y z
N ARG A 1 -8.88 16.94 15.43
CA ARG A 1 -8.33 18.01 14.73
C ARG A 1 -7.31 17.62 13.75
N GLN A 2 -6.21 17.15 14.22
CA GLN A 2 -5.22 16.66 13.34
C GLN A 2 -5.67 15.50 12.53
N ARG A 3 -6.56 14.72 13.11
CA ARG A 3 -7.12 13.61 12.38
C ARG A 3 -7.87 14.06 11.16
N GLN A 4 -8.55 15.22 11.26
CA GLN A 4 -9.29 15.70 10.11
C GLN A 4 -8.39 16.09 8.97
N MET A 5 -7.22 16.60 9.30
CA MET A 5 -6.29 17.00 8.26
C MET A 5 -5.73 15.81 7.51
N CYS A 6 -5.74 14.65 8.15
CA CYS A 6 -5.15 13.46 7.57
C CYS A 6 -6.19 12.46 7.10
N ILE A 7 -7.42 12.89 6.89
CA ILE A 7 -8.48 11.96 6.54
C ILE A 7 -8.14 11.17 5.29
N ARG A 8 -7.62 11.82 4.27
CA ARG A 8 -7.27 11.10 3.05
C ARG A 8 -6.21 10.05 3.28
N ASP A 9 -5.19 10.44 4.03
CA ASP A 9 -4.10 9.51 4.28
C ASP A 9 -4.50 8.43 5.25
N SER A 10 -5.36 8.77 6.22
CA SER A 10 -5.75 7.78 7.22
C SER A 10 -6.59 6.66 6.62
N THR A 11 -7.19 6.90 5.46
CA THR A 11 -8.00 5.86 4.83
C THR A 11 -7.16 4.64 4.49
N TRP A 12 -6.03 4.84 3.84
CA TRP A 12 -5.19 3.69 3.49
C TRP A 12 -4.46 3.16 4.71
N THR A 13 -4.06 4.03 5.62
CA THR A 13 -3.36 3.56 6.82
C THR A 13 -4.27 2.75 7.71
N GLU A 14 -5.54 3.13 7.81
CA GLU A 14 -6.49 2.34 8.59
C GLU A 14 -6.71 0.97 7.96
N ALA A 15 -6.87 0.93 6.66
CA ALA A 15 -7.06 -0.34 5.96
C ALA A 15 -5.83 -1.22 6.10
N PHE A 16 -4.66 -0.62 5.98
CA PHE A 16 -3.41 -1.38 6.12
C PHE A 16 -3.23 -1.90 7.54
N LEU A 17 -3.57 -1.07 8.52
CA LEU A 17 -3.51 -1.50 9.91
C LEU A 17 -4.42 -2.70 10.15
N ASP A 18 -5.64 -2.66 9.60
CA ASP A 18 -6.57 -3.78 9.72
C ASP A 18 -5.97 -5.05 9.13
N ILE A 19 -5.32 -4.94 7.97
CA ILE A 19 -4.69 -6.08 7.34
C ILE A 19 -3.58 -6.65 8.24
N LEU A 20 -2.76 -5.79 8.82
CA LEU A 20 -1.69 -6.24 9.70
C LEU A 20 -2.24 -6.92 10.94
N HIS A 21 -3.31 -6.38 11.51
CA HIS A 21 -3.95 -7.01 12.67
C HIS A 21 -4.51 -8.38 12.29
N GLN A 22 -5.11 -8.48 11.13
CA GLN A 22 -5.64 -9.75 10.65
C GLN A 22 -4.54 -10.79 10.51
N ILE A 23 -3.41 -10.39 9.96
CA ILE A 23 -2.28 -11.29 9.82
C ILE A 23 -1.77 -11.71 11.18
N ARG A 24 -1.65 -10.78 12.11
CA ARG A 24 -1.12 -11.06 13.43
C ARG A 24 -2.08 -11.92 14.24
N ASP A 25 -3.37 -11.74 14.06
CA ASP A 25 -4.36 -12.58 14.73
C ASP A 25 -4.23 -14.03 14.30
N ASN A 26 -3.69 -14.27 13.12
CA ASN A 26 -3.47 -15.61 12.59
C ASN A 26 -2.00 -15.96 12.56
N LYS A 27 -1.24 -15.43 13.49
CA LYS A 27 0.21 -15.53 13.47
C LYS A 27 0.72 -16.95 13.35
N ALA A 28 0.18 -17.86 14.15
CA ALA A 28 0.67 -19.24 14.14
C ALA A 28 0.50 -19.87 12.77
N LEU A 29 -0.66 -19.64 12.15
CA LEU A 29 -0.93 -20.18 10.82
C LEU A 29 -0.02 -19.57 9.78
N VAL A 30 0.11 -18.23 9.80
CA VAL A 30 0.95 -17.53 8.83
C VAL A 30 2.39 -17.98 8.93
N LEU A 31 2.93 -18.07 10.14
CA LEU A 31 4.30 -18.50 10.32
C LEU A 31 4.49 -19.96 9.89
N ASN A 32 3.50 -20.79 10.16
CA ASN A 32 3.58 -22.19 9.75
C ASN A 32 3.63 -22.30 8.23
N VAL A 33 2.77 -21.56 7.54
CA VAL A 33 2.79 -21.57 6.07
C VAL A 33 4.10 -21.01 5.56
N TYR A 34 4.57 -19.93 6.14
CA TYR A 34 5.82 -19.30 5.72
C TYR A 34 6.99 -20.27 5.82
N ARG A 35 7.03 -21.04 6.89
CA ARG A 35 8.13 -21.97 7.15
C ARG A 35 8.03 -23.27 6.38
N SER A 36 6.81 -23.75 6.17
CA SER A 36 6.62 -25.07 5.57
C SER A 36 6.41 -25.02 4.07
N VAL A 37 5.59 -24.08 3.59
CA VAL A 37 5.28 -23.98 2.16
C VAL A 37 6.21 -22.99 1.48
N GLY A 38 6.59 -21.94 2.19
CA GLY A 38 7.56 -20.99 1.72
C GLY A 38 7.03 -19.60 1.56
N ARG A 39 8.00 -18.71 1.33
CA ARG A 39 7.74 -17.29 1.25
C ARG A 39 6.81 -16.93 0.11
N GLU A 40 6.93 -17.63 -1.00
CA GLU A 40 6.17 -17.28 -2.19
C GLU A 40 4.68 -17.40 -1.98
N GLN A 41 4.24 -18.41 -1.24
CA GLN A 41 2.82 -18.59 -0.97
C GLN A 41 2.27 -17.45 -0.13
N VAL A 42 3.03 -17.05 0.89
CA VAL A 42 2.62 -15.92 1.73
C VAL A 42 2.62 -14.64 0.91
N GLU A 43 3.61 -14.47 0.06
CA GLU A 43 3.70 -13.30 -0.80
C GLU A 43 2.47 -13.16 -1.69
N GLN A 44 2.04 -14.26 -2.32
CA GLN A 44 0.85 -14.23 -3.16
C GLN A 44 -0.40 -13.87 -2.38
N TYR A 45 -0.50 -14.40 -1.17
CA TYR A 45 -1.61 -14.06 -0.30
C TYR A 45 -1.63 -12.56 0.01
N LEU A 46 -0.46 -11.99 0.29
CA LEU A 46 -0.36 -10.56 0.60
C LEU A 46 -0.72 -9.70 -0.60
N TYR A 47 -0.33 -10.11 -1.80
CA TYR A 47 -0.73 -9.37 -2.99
C TYR A 47 -2.24 -9.31 -3.10
N LYS A 48 -2.91 -10.41 -2.83
CA LYS A 48 -4.37 -10.45 -2.92
C LYS A 48 -5.03 -9.53 -1.89
N LEU A 49 -4.41 -9.39 -0.72
CA LEU A 49 -4.96 -8.50 0.30
C LEU A 49 -4.72 -7.04 -0.03
N LEU A 50 -3.54 -6.72 -0.53
CA LEU A 50 -3.13 -5.34 -0.68
C LEU A 50 -3.57 -4.70 -2.00
N ASP A 51 -3.69 -5.50 -3.05
CA ASP A 51 -4.01 -4.96 -4.35
C ASP A 51 -5.35 -4.21 -4.37
N PRO A 52 -6.45 -4.79 -3.86
CA PRO A 52 -7.72 -4.05 -3.87
C PRO A 52 -7.67 -2.79 -3.02
N MET A 53 -6.98 -2.84 -1.89
CA MET A 53 -6.85 -1.69 -1.01
C MET A 53 -6.18 -0.53 -1.73
N LEU A 54 -5.07 -0.81 -2.41
CA LEU A 54 -4.33 0.23 -3.10
C LEU A 54 -5.08 0.75 -4.32
N LYS A 55 -5.75 -0.12 -5.04
CA LYS A 55 -6.54 0.30 -6.19
C LYS A 55 -7.65 1.24 -5.78
N GLU A 56 -8.35 0.90 -4.72
CA GLU A 56 -9.42 1.73 -4.23
C GLU A 56 -8.91 3.09 -3.79
N PHE A 57 -7.78 3.09 -3.10
CA PHE A 57 -7.20 4.35 -2.66
C PHE A 57 -6.74 5.19 -3.86
N ALA A 58 -6.11 4.56 -4.83
CA ALA A 58 -5.67 5.28 -6.03
C ALA A 58 -6.86 5.86 -6.79
N ASP A 59 -7.94 5.10 -6.91
CA ASP A 59 -9.13 5.59 -7.60
C ASP A 59 -9.69 6.82 -6.92
N ARG A 60 -9.67 6.83 -5.59
CA ARG A 60 -10.14 7.99 -4.86
C ARG A 60 -9.28 9.22 -5.10
N GLU A 61 -7.97 9.01 -5.12
CA GLU A 61 -7.06 10.12 -5.30
C GLU A 61 -7.05 10.64 -6.72
N CYS A 62 -7.56 9.87 -7.66
CA CYS A 62 -7.60 10.26 -9.07
C CYS A 62 -8.93 10.85 -9.52
N ARG A 63 -9.86 11.07 -8.60
CA ARG A 63 -11.19 11.49 -9.02
C ARG A 63 -11.20 12.83 -9.72
N ASP A 64 -10.29 13.72 -9.33
CA ASP A 64 -10.25 15.08 -9.88
C ASP A 64 -9.10 15.28 -10.86
N ILE A 65 -8.44 14.22 -11.27
CA ILE A 65 -7.36 14.30 -12.26
C ILE A 65 -7.51 13.13 -13.23
N THR A 66 -6.92 13.32 -14.40
CA THR A 66 -6.96 12.29 -15.42
C THR A 66 -5.61 11.60 -15.49
N VAL A 67 -5.59 10.31 -15.16
CA VAL A 67 -4.39 9.50 -15.19
C VAL A 67 -4.68 8.29 -16.09
N GLN A 68 -3.75 7.98 -16.98
CA GLN A 68 -3.90 6.81 -17.83
C GLN A 68 -3.94 5.56 -16.96
N ASP A 69 -4.73 4.58 -17.40
CA ASP A 69 -4.87 3.35 -16.64
C ASP A 69 -3.54 2.66 -16.43
N ASP A 70 -2.69 2.66 -17.45
CA ASP A 70 -1.36 2.02 -17.33
C ASP A 70 -0.52 2.70 -16.27
N ASP A 71 -0.55 4.03 -16.23
CA ASP A 71 0.23 4.77 -15.25
C ASP A 71 -0.30 4.54 -13.85
N LYS A 72 -1.62 4.54 -13.70
CA LYS A 72 -2.22 4.30 -12.40
C LYS A 72 -1.88 2.90 -11.89
N GLN A 73 -1.96 1.91 -12.79
CA GLN A 73 -1.63 0.55 -12.40
C GLN A 73 -0.16 0.42 -12.01
N PHE A 74 0.72 1.11 -12.73
CA PHE A 74 2.14 1.08 -12.40
C PHE A 74 2.39 1.62 -11.00
N VAL A 75 1.74 2.73 -10.65
CA VAL A 75 1.90 3.30 -9.31
C VAL A 75 1.37 2.35 -8.25
N VAL A 76 0.20 1.77 -8.50
CA VAL A 76 -0.38 0.80 -7.56
C VAL A 76 0.58 -0.37 -7.36
N ASP A 77 1.13 -0.89 -8.44
CA ASP A 77 2.04 -2.04 -8.35
C ASP A 77 3.30 -1.69 -7.58
N PHE A 78 3.84 -0.51 -7.82
CA PHE A 78 5.04 -0.08 -7.12
C PHE A 78 4.83 -0.07 -5.61
N TYR A 79 3.74 0.53 -5.16
CA TYR A 79 3.45 0.59 -3.74
C TYR A 79 3.06 -0.78 -3.18
N LYS A 80 2.40 -1.58 -4.00
CA LYS A 80 2.06 -2.93 -3.57
C LYS A 80 3.31 -3.75 -3.27
N TYR A 81 4.29 -3.71 -4.17
CA TYR A 81 5.52 -4.46 -3.95
C TYR A 81 6.28 -3.94 -2.74
N ALA A 82 6.27 -2.63 -2.55
CA ALA A 82 6.94 -2.06 -1.39
C ALA A 82 6.28 -2.51 -0.09
N LEU A 83 4.96 -2.44 -0.03
CA LEU A 83 4.24 -2.84 1.18
C LEU A 83 4.37 -4.33 1.45
N VAL A 84 4.27 -5.15 0.41
CA VAL A 84 4.44 -6.59 0.59
C VAL A 84 5.82 -6.90 1.12
N GLY A 85 6.84 -6.22 0.59
CA GLY A 85 8.20 -6.43 1.09
C GLY A 85 8.33 -6.12 2.56
N VAL A 86 7.73 -5.02 2.99
CA VAL A 86 7.76 -4.64 4.40
C VAL A 86 7.05 -5.67 5.27
N VAL A 87 5.88 -6.13 4.82
CA VAL A 87 5.12 -7.12 5.59
C VAL A 87 5.86 -8.44 5.67
N LEU A 88 6.49 -8.88 4.56
CA LEU A 88 7.23 -10.13 4.57
C LEU A 88 8.40 -10.07 5.56
N GLU A 89 9.09 -8.94 5.60
CA GLU A 89 10.17 -8.79 6.55
C GLU A 89 9.66 -8.82 7.99
N TRP A 90 8.51 -8.20 8.21
CA TRP A 90 7.89 -8.22 9.52
C TRP A 90 7.52 -9.66 9.94
N ILE A 91 6.98 -10.43 9.00
CA ILE A 91 6.65 -11.84 9.26
C ILE A 91 7.93 -12.62 9.56
N ARG A 92 8.96 -12.41 8.76
CA ARG A 92 10.23 -13.09 8.95
C ARG A 92 10.80 -12.81 10.33
N ARG A 93 10.57 -11.62 10.86
CA ARG A 93 11.03 -11.23 12.18
C ARG A 93 10.04 -11.53 13.28
N ASP A 94 9.13 -12.47 13.03
CA ASP A 94 8.21 -12.99 14.03
C ASP A 94 7.18 -11.94 14.46
N MET A 95 6.89 -10.99 13.60
CA MET A 95 5.86 -9.96 13.81
C MET A 95 6.06 -9.21 15.12
N LYS A 96 7.31 -8.94 15.48
CA LYS A 96 7.61 -8.36 16.78
C LYS A 96 7.23 -6.90 16.88
N THR A 97 7.36 -6.15 15.79
CA THR A 97 6.98 -4.74 15.82
C THR A 97 5.47 -4.62 15.87
N GLU A 98 4.97 -3.71 16.71
CA GLU A 98 3.54 -3.47 16.77
C GLU A 98 3.04 -2.90 15.46
N PRO A 99 1.91 -3.42 14.95
CA PRO A 99 1.38 -2.91 13.68
C PRO A 99 1.14 -1.39 13.70
N ALA A 100 0.64 -0.86 14.82
CA ALA A 100 0.38 0.57 14.90
C ALA A 100 1.66 1.38 14.71
N VAL A 101 2.78 0.88 15.23
CA VAL A 101 4.06 1.57 15.09
C VAL A 101 4.50 1.59 13.63
N MET A 102 4.35 0.45 12.94
CA MET A 102 4.72 0.37 11.54
C MET A 102 3.89 1.32 10.70
N VAL A 103 2.58 1.30 10.92
CA VAL A 103 1.67 2.10 10.12
C VAL A 103 1.89 3.59 10.38
N GLU A 104 2.14 3.95 11.63
CA GLU A 104 2.40 5.35 11.97
C GLU A 104 3.66 5.86 11.25
N ARG A 105 4.70 5.05 11.25
CA ARG A 105 5.94 5.42 10.58
C ARG A 105 5.74 5.56 9.08
N MET A 106 5.06 4.60 8.49
CA MET A 106 4.82 4.62 7.06
C MET A 106 3.90 5.76 6.65
N GLY A 107 2.90 6.03 7.48
CA GLY A 107 2.00 7.14 7.19
C GLY A 107 2.73 8.47 7.17
N ARG A 108 3.69 8.65 8.09
CA ARG A 108 4.47 9.88 8.11
C ARG A 108 5.38 10.01 6.89
N MET A 109 6.00 8.90 6.49
CA MET A 109 6.86 8.90 5.32
C MET A 109 6.11 9.15 4.03
N LEU A 110 4.92 8.56 3.92
CA LEU A 110 4.23 8.45 2.63
C LEU A 110 3.04 9.41 2.52
N GLN A 111 2.91 10.34 3.45
CA GLN A 111 1.76 11.23 3.44
C GLN A 111 1.70 12.00 2.12
N GLY A 112 0.58 11.83 1.40
CA GLY A 112 0.39 12.50 0.13
C GLY A 112 1.21 11.98 -1.01
N ASP A 113 2.04 10.99 -0.78
CA ASP A 113 2.98 10.51 -1.80
C ASP A 113 2.29 9.87 -3.00
N LEU A 114 1.30 9.04 -2.73
CA LEU A 114 0.60 8.35 -3.81
C LEU A 114 -0.09 9.36 -4.71
N ARG A 115 -0.78 10.33 -4.11
CA ARG A 115 -1.44 11.34 -4.90
C ARG A 115 -0.44 12.16 -5.70
N ARG A 116 0.68 12.50 -5.08
CA ARG A 116 1.71 13.27 -5.77
C ARG A 116 2.26 12.52 -6.97
N ALA A 117 2.49 11.22 -6.81
CA ALA A 117 2.96 10.40 -7.91
C ALA A 117 1.96 10.38 -9.07
N LEU A 118 0.69 10.21 -8.73
CA LEU A 118 -0.35 10.17 -9.74
C LEU A 118 -0.48 11.51 -10.45
N CYS A 119 -0.39 12.61 -9.70
CA CYS A 119 -0.46 13.94 -10.29
C CYS A 119 0.70 14.20 -11.24
N ARG A 120 1.89 13.74 -10.87
CA ARG A 120 3.05 13.94 -11.73
C ARG A 120 2.93 13.19 -13.04
N LEU A 121 2.39 11.99 -12.99
CA LEU A 121 2.20 11.22 -14.22
C LEU A 121 1.12 11.84 -15.09
N ALA A 122 0.07 12.35 -14.50
CA ALA A 122 -0.96 13.05 -15.24
C ALA A 122 -0.40 14.30 -15.92
N SER A 123 0.38 15.07 -15.17
CA SER A 123 0.97 16.29 -15.70
C SER A 123 1.94 16.00 -16.83
N ASN A 124 2.79 14.99 -16.62
CA ASN A 124 3.77 14.63 -17.65
C ASN A 124 3.10 14.16 -18.92
N LYS A 125 2.02 13.40 -18.79
CA LYS A 125 1.30 12.90 -19.93
C LYS A 125 0.76 14.05 -20.78
N ILE A 126 0.15 15.02 -20.09
CA ILE A 126 -0.40 16.19 -20.78
C ILE A 126 0.72 16.97 -21.46
N HIS A 127 1.83 17.14 -20.75
CA HIS A 127 2.95 17.90 -21.29
C HIS A 127 3.51 17.25 -22.54
N LEU A 128 3.67 15.94 -22.51
CA LEU A 128 4.20 15.22 -23.66
C LEU A 128 3.27 15.30 -24.86
N GLU A 129 1.97 15.27 -24.62
CA GLU A 129 1.02 15.41 -25.71
C GLU A 129 1.08 16.78 -26.34
N GLN A 130 1.30 17.80 -25.54
CA GLN A 130 1.42 19.15 -26.07
C GLN A 130 2.69 19.31 -26.87
N ASP A 131 3.76 18.69 -26.45
CA ASP A 131 5.02 18.76 -27.17
C ASP A 131 5.01 17.96 -28.45
N GLY A 132 4.21 16.92 -28.45
CA GLY A 132 4.11 16.07 -29.62
C GLY A 132 3.19 16.65 -30.63
#